data_01bc36829e83bf22d6c725d39e14d746
#
_entry.id   01bc36829e83bf22d6c725d39e14d746
#
_cell.length_a   1.000
_cell.length_b   1.000
_cell.length_c   1.000
_cell.angle_alpha   90.00
_cell.angle_beta   90.00
_cell.angle_gamma   90.00
#
_symmetry.space_group_name_H-M   'P 1'
#
loop_
_entity.id
_entity.type
_entity.pdbx_description
1 polymer ?
#
loop_
_entity_poly.entity_id
_entity_poly.type
_entity_poly.pdbx_seq_one_letter_code
_entity_poly.pdbx_strand_id
1 'polypeptide(L)'
;TGSLIPTDLVHVKIGNGVRIHSNVFVPEYSILEDDCWLGPNVVVTNARYPRSKNVKETLKGATIKRGAKIGANATLLPGVVIGADALVGAGAVVVDDVPAGAVVVGNPARAIKRVEEIEEYR
;
A
#
# COMPACT_ATOMS: atom_id res chain seq x y z
N THR A 1 2.57 8.04 -13.64
CA THR A 1 1.85 8.98 -14.46
C THR A 1 0.36 8.83 -14.21
N GLY A 2 -0.33 9.95 -14.10
CA GLY A 2 -1.73 9.95 -13.73
C GLY A 2 -1.99 9.69 -12.25
N SER A 3 -0.95 9.58 -11.45
CA SER A 3 -1.09 9.39 -10.02
C SER A 3 -1.27 10.71 -9.32
N LEU A 4 -2.08 10.71 -8.26
CA LEU A 4 -2.22 11.86 -7.39
C LEU A 4 -1.26 11.69 -6.21
N ILE A 5 -0.17 12.45 -6.24
CA ILE A 5 0.81 12.48 -5.15
C ILE A 5 0.69 13.86 -4.51
N PRO A 6 0.68 13.95 -3.18
CA PRO A 6 0.60 15.24 -2.52
C PRO A 6 1.70 16.19 -2.99
N THR A 7 1.38 17.47 -3.12
CA THR A 7 2.37 18.47 -3.54
C THR A 7 3.50 18.62 -2.53
N ASP A 8 3.20 18.36 -1.25
CA ASP A 8 4.23 18.36 -0.21
C ASP A 8 4.84 16.97 -0.11
N LEU A 9 5.87 16.73 -0.90
CA LEU A 9 6.55 15.43 -0.92
C LEU A 9 7.55 15.24 0.23
N VAL A 10 7.71 16.23 1.09
CA VAL A 10 8.66 16.16 2.21
C VAL A 10 8.35 14.96 3.12
N HIS A 11 7.08 14.64 3.24
CA HIS A 11 6.62 13.57 4.14
C HIS A 11 6.28 12.27 3.41
N VAL A 12 6.63 12.14 2.15
CA VAL A 12 6.44 10.91 1.39
C VAL A 12 7.81 10.41 0.93
N LYS A 13 8.12 9.15 1.23
CA LYS A 13 9.38 8.53 0.81
C LYS A 13 9.08 7.52 -0.27
N ILE A 14 9.72 7.69 -1.42
CA ILE A 14 9.55 6.79 -2.57
C ILE A 14 10.93 6.34 -3.02
N GLY A 15 11.14 5.03 -2.99
CA GLY A 15 12.40 4.41 -3.38
C GLY A 15 12.60 4.35 -4.88
N ASN A 16 13.61 3.62 -5.29
CA ASN A 16 13.97 3.44 -6.69
C ASN A 16 13.12 2.34 -7.32
N GLY A 17 12.79 2.49 -8.61
CA GLY A 17 12.07 1.45 -9.36
C GLY A 17 10.61 1.28 -8.97
N VAL A 18 10.06 2.17 -8.18
CA VAL A 18 8.66 2.12 -7.78
C VAL A 18 7.78 2.43 -8.97
N ARG A 19 6.75 1.61 -9.19
CA ARG A 19 5.77 1.84 -10.24
C ARG A 19 4.43 2.19 -9.63
N ILE A 20 3.92 3.36 -9.98
CA ILE A 20 2.64 3.87 -9.49
C ILE A 20 1.78 4.14 -10.71
N HIS A 21 0.70 3.38 -10.83
CA HIS A 21 -0.19 3.50 -11.99
C HIS A 21 -1.20 4.64 -11.82
N SER A 22 -2.14 4.75 -12.76
CA SER A 22 -3.06 5.88 -12.81
C SER A 22 -3.99 5.95 -11.61
N ASN A 23 -4.26 7.17 -11.16
CA ASN A 23 -5.24 7.46 -10.12
C ASN A 23 -4.91 6.85 -8.75
N VAL A 24 -3.65 6.63 -8.48
CA VAL A 24 -3.21 6.17 -7.17
C VAL A 24 -3.08 7.36 -6.24
N PHE A 25 -3.63 7.26 -5.04
CA PHE A 25 -3.45 8.29 -4.03
C PHE A 25 -2.44 7.83 -2.99
N VAL A 26 -1.38 8.63 -2.83
CA VAL A 26 -0.32 8.39 -1.84
C VAL A 26 -0.25 9.60 -0.92
N PRO A 27 -0.79 9.49 0.30
CA PRO A 27 -0.83 10.63 1.22
C PRO A 27 0.48 10.77 2.00
N GLU A 28 0.57 11.87 2.77
CA GLU A 28 1.69 12.13 3.67
C GLU A 28 1.99 10.94 4.58
N TYR A 29 3.25 10.76 4.90
CA TYR A 29 3.80 9.72 5.78
C TYR A 29 3.76 8.31 5.19
N SER A 30 3.44 8.20 3.90
CA SER A 30 3.58 6.92 3.19
C SER A 30 5.05 6.64 2.89
N ILE A 31 5.43 5.38 2.95
CA ILE A 31 6.77 4.92 2.61
C ILE A 31 6.64 3.81 1.57
N LEU A 32 7.20 4.06 0.38
CA LEU A 32 7.20 3.10 -0.71
C LEU A 32 8.65 2.71 -0.95
N GLU A 33 9.00 1.49 -0.57
CA GLU A 33 10.37 0.99 -0.73
C GLU A 33 10.62 0.55 -2.17
N ASP A 34 11.88 0.25 -2.47
CA ASP A 34 12.33 -0.04 -3.83
C ASP A 34 11.48 -1.12 -4.50
N ASP A 35 11.23 -0.91 -5.78
CA ASP A 35 10.61 -1.89 -6.69
C ASP A 35 9.19 -2.31 -6.33
N CYS A 36 8.52 -1.62 -5.41
CA CYS A 36 7.13 -1.93 -5.16
C CYS A 36 6.25 -1.46 -6.32
N TRP A 37 5.08 -2.07 -6.44
CA TRP A 37 4.18 -1.84 -7.56
C TRP A 37 2.77 -1.56 -7.05
N LEU A 38 2.20 -0.43 -7.44
CA LEU A 38 0.85 -0.05 -7.07
C LEU A 38 -0.01 0.02 -8.32
N GLY A 39 -1.02 -0.82 -8.39
CA GLY A 39 -1.94 -0.87 -9.51
C GLY A 39 -2.86 0.35 -9.58
N PRO A 40 -3.61 0.48 -10.69
CA PRO A 40 -4.50 1.63 -10.86
C PRO A 40 -5.52 1.76 -9.73
N ASN A 41 -5.81 2.98 -9.36
CA ASN A 41 -6.84 3.32 -8.38
C ASN A 41 -6.59 2.81 -6.96
N VAL A 42 -5.35 2.44 -6.62
CA VAL A 42 -4.99 2.09 -5.25
C VAL A 42 -5.11 3.33 -4.38
N VAL A 43 -5.71 3.19 -3.22
CA VAL A 43 -5.85 4.28 -2.26
C VAL A 43 -5.10 3.92 -0.98
N VAL A 44 -4.04 4.66 -0.70
CA VAL A 44 -3.34 4.58 0.59
C VAL A 44 -3.95 5.65 1.49
N THR A 45 -4.27 5.30 2.73
CA THR A 45 -4.86 6.26 3.66
C THR A 45 -3.94 6.51 4.84
N ASN A 46 -4.10 7.67 5.49
CA ASN A 46 -3.25 8.06 6.61
C ASN A 46 -4.00 8.62 7.81
N ALA A 47 -5.31 8.74 7.72
CA ALA A 47 -6.12 9.28 8.82
C ALA A 47 -7.16 8.25 9.24
N ARG A 48 -6.91 7.58 10.36
CA ARG A 48 -7.84 6.57 10.87
C ARG A 48 -9.19 7.16 11.25
N TYR A 49 -9.17 8.36 11.81
CA TYR A 49 -10.39 9.06 12.24
C TYR A 49 -10.40 10.46 11.65
N PRO A 50 -10.78 10.60 10.36
CA PRO A 50 -10.76 11.89 9.68
C PRO A 50 -11.57 12.95 10.47
N ARG A 51 -11.02 14.16 10.52
CA ARG A 51 -11.61 15.29 11.21
C ARG A 51 -11.81 15.11 12.71
N SER A 52 -11.20 14.10 13.28
CA SER A 52 -11.23 13.92 14.73
C SER A 52 -10.30 14.91 15.42
N LYS A 53 -10.48 15.04 16.75
CA LYS A 53 -9.59 15.84 17.56
C LYS A 53 -8.18 15.26 17.45
N ASN A 54 -7.18 16.11 17.20
CA ASN A 54 -5.78 15.73 17.07
C ASN A 54 -5.48 14.82 15.87
N VAL A 55 -6.31 14.81 14.85
CA VAL A 55 -6.08 13.95 13.69
C VAL A 55 -4.72 14.22 13.05
N LYS A 56 -4.27 15.47 12.98
CA LYS A 56 -2.98 15.81 12.38
C LYS A 56 -1.80 15.22 13.13
N GLU A 57 -1.93 15.02 14.41
CA GLU A 57 -0.87 14.47 15.27
C GLU A 57 -0.85 12.95 15.23
N THR A 58 -1.90 12.33 14.71
CA THR A 58 -2.02 10.87 14.64
C THR A 58 -1.99 10.33 13.22
N LEU A 59 -1.64 11.18 12.25
CA LEU A 59 -1.52 10.72 10.87
C LEU A 59 -0.44 9.64 10.77
N LYS A 60 -0.75 8.56 10.08
CA LYS A 60 0.18 7.46 9.91
C LYS A 60 -0.06 6.81 8.55
N GLY A 61 0.88 6.99 7.64
CA GLY A 61 0.82 6.40 6.32
C GLY A 61 1.16 4.91 6.33
N ALA A 62 0.91 4.26 5.23
CA ALA A 62 1.28 2.86 5.06
C ALA A 62 2.76 2.76 4.65
N THR A 63 3.39 1.64 5.01
CA THR A 63 4.71 1.28 4.54
C THR A 63 4.58 0.10 3.60
N ILE A 64 4.98 0.29 2.34
CA ILE A 64 4.96 -0.76 1.33
C ILE A 64 6.40 -1.17 1.10
N LYS A 65 6.75 -2.37 1.55
CA LYS A 65 8.13 -2.82 1.53
C LYS A 65 8.57 -3.29 0.15
N ARG A 66 9.87 -3.51 0.01
CA ARG A 66 10.51 -3.78 -1.27
C ARG A 66 9.81 -4.91 -2.03
N GLY A 67 9.55 -4.64 -3.30
CA GLY A 67 8.99 -5.65 -4.21
C GLY A 67 7.53 -6.01 -3.98
N ALA A 68 6.88 -5.42 -2.98
CA ALA A 68 5.47 -5.72 -2.74
C ALA A 68 4.60 -5.18 -3.88
N LYS A 69 3.51 -5.88 -4.15
CA LYS A 69 2.60 -5.54 -5.25
C LYS A 69 1.19 -5.35 -4.71
N ILE A 70 0.61 -4.21 -5.03
CA ILE A 70 -0.73 -3.85 -4.57
C ILE A 70 -1.66 -3.85 -5.76
N GLY A 71 -2.60 -4.77 -5.79
CA GLY A 71 -3.54 -4.90 -6.90
C GLY A 71 -4.48 -3.72 -7.06
N ALA A 72 -5.03 -3.59 -8.25
CA ALA A 72 -5.90 -2.47 -8.61
C ALA A 72 -7.07 -2.31 -7.63
N ASN A 73 -7.41 -1.07 -7.33
CA ASN A 73 -8.55 -0.72 -6.47
C ASN A 73 -8.43 -1.19 -5.01
N ALA A 74 -7.25 -1.61 -4.57
CA ALA A 74 -7.05 -1.96 -3.17
C ALA A 74 -7.01 -0.70 -2.31
N THR A 75 -7.42 -0.84 -1.05
CA THR A 75 -7.37 0.23 -0.07
C THR A 75 -6.52 -0.23 1.11
N LEU A 76 -5.54 0.61 1.47
CA LEU A 76 -4.65 0.33 2.60
C LEU A 76 -5.03 1.26 3.75
N LEU A 77 -5.34 0.70 4.90
CA LEU A 77 -5.70 1.50 6.08
C LEU A 77 -4.45 2.14 6.70
N PRO A 78 -4.64 3.21 7.49
CA PRO A 78 -3.50 3.94 8.06
C PRO A 78 -2.58 3.04 8.88
N GLY A 79 -1.29 3.19 8.67
CA GLY A 79 -0.27 2.54 9.47
C GLY A 79 0.01 1.08 9.12
N VAL A 80 -0.67 0.49 8.14
CA VAL A 80 -0.39 -0.91 7.78
C VAL A 80 0.99 -1.03 7.13
N VAL A 81 1.63 -2.15 7.36
CA VAL A 81 2.90 -2.50 6.73
C VAL A 81 2.66 -3.66 5.79
N ILE A 82 2.97 -3.46 4.52
CA ILE A 82 2.90 -4.53 3.53
C ILE A 82 4.31 -5.11 3.42
N GLY A 83 4.47 -6.36 3.81
CA GLY A 83 5.78 -7.00 3.85
C GLY A 83 6.42 -7.16 2.48
N ALA A 84 7.74 -7.35 2.46
CA ALA A 84 8.49 -7.47 1.22
C ALA A 84 7.92 -8.58 0.34
N ASP A 85 7.83 -8.32 -0.94
CA ASP A 85 7.37 -9.25 -1.99
C ASP A 85 5.92 -9.74 -1.83
N ALA A 86 5.17 -9.24 -0.86
CA ALA A 86 3.78 -9.62 -0.68
C ALA A 86 2.93 -9.19 -1.87
N LEU A 87 1.82 -9.87 -2.06
CA LEU A 87 0.84 -9.54 -3.09
C LEU A 87 -0.51 -9.26 -2.45
N VAL A 88 -1.01 -8.07 -2.64
CA VAL A 88 -2.36 -7.68 -2.21
C VAL A 88 -3.26 -7.79 -3.43
N GLY A 89 -4.30 -8.61 -3.34
CA GLY A 89 -5.22 -8.82 -4.44
C GLY A 89 -6.03 -7.59 -4.79
N ALA A 90 -6.48 -7.53 -6.04
CA ALA A 90 -7.29 -6.41 -6.51
C ALA A 90 -8.55 -6.26 -5.65
N GLY A 91 -8.89 -5.02 -5.33
CA GLY A 91 -10.09 -4.71 -4.55
C GLY A 91 -10.01 -5.06 -3.06
N ALA A 92 -8.88 -5.53 -2.59
CA ALA A 92 -8.73 -5.87 -1.17
C ALA A 92 -8.76 -4.64 -0.28
N VAL A 93 -9.26 -4.80 0.93
CA VAL A 93 -9.16 -3.75 1.97
C VAL A 93 -8.26 -4.28 3.07
N VAL A 94 -7.05 -3.72 3.14
CA VAL A 94 -6.02 -4.18 4.08
C VAL A 94 -6.16 -3.43 5.38
N VAL A 95 -6.53 -4.13 6.42
CA VAL A 95 -6.78 -3.57 7.75
C VAL A 95 -5.66 -3.89 8.74
N ASP A 96 -4.87 -4.92 8.48
CA ASP A 96 -3.76 -5.37 9.31
C ASP A 96 -2.49 -5.50 8.49
N ASP A 97 -1.35 -5.57 9.16
CA ASP A 97 -0.06 -5.78 8.50
C ASP A 97 -0.07 -7.08 7.69
N VAL A 98 0.61 -7.07 6.57
CA VAL A 98 0.74 -8.22 5.68
C VAL A 98 2.15 -8.77 5.79
N PRO A 99 2.32 -10.04 6.16
CA PRO A 99 3.66 -10.65 6.26
C PRO A 99 4.38 -10.67 4.92
N ALA A 100 5.70 -10.65 4.95
CA ALA A 100 6.50 -10.78 3.74
C ALA A 100 6.13 -12.05 2.99
N GLY A 101 6.00 -11.95 1.67
CA GLY A 101 5.69 -13.08 0.81
C GLY A 101 4.26 -13.62 0.90
N ALA A 102 3.39 -13.00 1.68
CA ALA A 102 2.00 -13.44 1.77
C ALA A 102 1.17 -12.92 0.61
N VAL A 103 0.17 -13.67 0.22
CA VAL A 103 -0.88 -13.25 -0.71
C VAL A 103 -2.15 -13.04 0.09
N VAL A 104 -2.67 -11.82 0.09
CA VAL A 104 -3.90 -11.48 0.83
C VAL A 104 -4.97 -10.99 -0.13
N VAL A 105 -6.21 -11.35 0.15
CA VAL A 105 -7.35 -10.95 -0.68
C VAL A 105 -8.56 -10.64 0.19
N GLY A 106 -9.48 -9.88 -0.34
CA GLY A 106 -10.79 -9.68 0.25
C GLY A 106 -10.92 -8.45 1.14
N ASN A 107 -12.08 -8.34 1.77
CA ASN A 107 -12.43 -7.26 2.69
C ASN A 107 -13.13 -7.86 3.93
N PRO A 108 -12.47 -7.88 5.09
CA PRO A 108 -11.09 -7.51 5.29
C PRO A 108 -10.13 -8.51 4.61
N ALA A 109 -8.97 -8.02 4.21
CA ALA A 109 -8.00 -8.87 3.51
C ALA A 109 -7.49 -9.98 4.43
N ARG A 110 -7.37 -11.18 3.87
CA ARG A 110 -6.87 -12.36 4.59
C ARG A 110 -5.86 -13.10 3.73
N ALA A 111 -4.86 -13.67 4.38
CA ALA A 111 -3.85 -14.46 3.71
C ALA A 111 -4.45 -15.75 3.17
N ILE A 112 -4.18 -16.07 1.92
CA ILE A 112 -4.70 -17.29 1.29
C ILE A 112 -3.59 -18.22 0.82
N LYS A 113 -2.39 -17.69 0.59
CA LYS A 113 -1.24 -18.49 0.14
C LYS A 113 0.03 -17.64 0.25
N ARG A 114 1.13 -18.19 -0.25
CA ARG A 114 2.39 -17.49 -0.35
C ARG A 114 2.72 -17.18 -1.81
N VAL A 115 3.48 -16.10 -2.06
CA VAL A 115 3.84 -15.72 -3.43
C VAL A 115 4.64 -16.81 -4.14
N GLU A 116 5.47 -17.57 -3.42
CA GLU A 116 6.23 -18.67 -4.04
C GLU A 116 5.36 -19.83 -4.53
N GLU A 117 4.07 -19.86 -4.15
CA GLU A 117 3.12 -20.83 -4.68
C GLU A 117 2.55 -20.39 -6.02
N ILE A 118 2.83 -19.17 -6.45
CA ILE A 118 2.38 -18.65 -7.74
C ILE A 118 3.50 -18.88 -8.73
N GLU A 119 3.21 -19.71 -9.73
CA GLU A 119 4.23 -20.11 -10.70
C GLU A 119 4.88 -18.92 -11.41
N GLU A 120 4.08 -17.90 -11.75
CA GLU A 120 4.55 -16.72 -12.47
C GLU A 120 5.60 -15.91 -11.70
N TYR A 121 5.70 -16.12 -10.40
CA TYR A 121 6.70 -15.42 -9.58
C TYR A 121 7.90 -16.28 -9.20
N ARG A 122 7.99 -17.47 -9.71
CA ARG A 122 9.14 -18.34 -9.43
C ARG A 122 10.31 -18.04 -10.36
#